data_b83c088b1e734dd543a3ab48249c921e
#
_entry.id   b83c088b1e734dd543a3ab48249c921e
#
_cell.length_a   1.000
_cell.length_b   1.000
_cell.length_c   1.000
_cell.angle_alpha   90.00
_cell.angle_beta   90.00
_cell.angle_gamma   90.00
#
_symmetry.space_group_name_H-M   'P 1'
#
loop_
_entity.id
_entity.type
_entity.pdbx_description
1 polymer ?
#
loop_
_entity_poly.entity_id
_entity_poly.type
_entity_poly.pdbx_seq_one_letter_code
_entity_poly.pdbx_strand_id
1 'polypeptide(L)'
;IKKTERTCSLKCHYTYMYPSTELTVSHKEYYLEYRNIDDKPSSLNTDPVIFNDSSYTVDNFRIYSPSIHTFNGKRYTGELIITHKGGPRALMVCIPLRKGSMVTSNTSNLESLISEGVKLSYNQPPVKVNLTSVFSLSNIVPTKPFYSYRGKSPINPCGLVDFVVFDQENALYISN
;
A
#
# COMPACT_ATOMS: atom_id res chain seq x y z
N ILE A 1 8.96 13.08 6.08
CA ILE A 1 8.51 12.82 7.46
C ILE A 1 9.68 13.10 8.37
N LYS A 2 9.48 13.98 9.35
CA LYS A 2 10.42 14.19 10.46
C LYS A 2 9.79 13.56 11.69
N LYS A 3 10.58 12.83 12.47
CA LYS A 3 10.14 12.29 13.74
C LYS A 3 9.76 13.45 14.65
N THR A 4 8.49 13.53 15.06
CA THR A 4 8.03 14.50 16.06
C THR A 4 7.82 13.76 17.37
N GLU A 5 8.13 14.40 18.49
CA GLU A 5 7.98 13.81 19.82
C GLU A 5 6.49 13.69 20.26
N ARG A 6 5.56 14.12 19.42
CA ARG A 6 4.13 14.03 19.74
C ARG A 6 3.62 12.61 19.50
N THR A 7 3.41 11.88 20.56
CA THR A 7 2.63 10.65 20.55
C THR A 7 1.18 10.98 20.22
N CYS A 8 0.56 10.15 19.40
CA CYS A 8 -0.88 10.23 19.17
C CYS A 8 -1.59 9.84 20.45
N SER A 9 -2.15 10.83 21.18
CA SER A 9 -2.70 10.62 22.53
C SER A 9 -4.13 10.09 22.52
N LEU A 10 -4.86 10.11 21.41
CA LEU A 10 -6.29 9.84 21.45
C LEU A 10 -6.81 8.84 20.41
N LYS A 11 -6.30 8.79 19.18
CA LYS A 11 -6.81 7.88 18.15
C LYS A 11 -5.73 7.64 17.08
N CYS A 12 -4.86 6.68 17.30
CA CYS A 12 -4.00 6.12 16.26
C CYS A 12 -4.17 4.61 16.28
N HIS A 13 -5.42 4.18 16.21
CA HIS A 13 -5.74 2.78 16.16
C HIS A 13 -5.87 2.36 14.69
N TYR A 14 -4.96 1.52 14.24
CA TYR A 14 -4.99 0.91 12.92
C TYR A 14 -4.91 -0.61 13.08
N THR A 15 -5.94 -1.30 12.62
CA THR A 15 -6.00 -2.76 12.56
C THR A 15 -6.44 -3.18 11.18
N TYR A 16 -5.98 -4.35 10.75
CA TYR A 16 -6.30 -4.87 9.44
C TYR A 16 -6.36 -6.39 9.41
N MET A 17 -7.15 -6.91 8.47
CA MET A 17 -7.18 -8.31 8.09
C MET A 17 -7.45 -8.37 6.59
N TYR A 18 -6.41 -8.21 5.78
CA TYR A 18 -6.54 -8.23 4.33
C TYR A 18 -6.77 -9.66 3.85
N PRO A 19 -7.83 -9.91 3.09
CA PRO A 19 -8.08 -11.23 2.53
C PRO A 19 -7.04 -11.58 1.47
N SER A 20 -6.93 -12.86 1.21
CA SER A 20 -6.22 -13.35 0.03
C SER A 20 -7.03 -13.04 -1.23
N THR A 21 -6.36 -12.60 -2.29
CA THR A 21 -7.04 -12.13 -3.49
C THR A 21 -6.25 -12.41 -4.76
N GLU A 22 -6.98 -12.56 -5.86
CA GLU A 22 -6.43 -12.51 -7.21
C GLU A 22 -6.38 -11.06 -7.68
N LEU A 23 -5.34 -10.71 -8.43
CA LEU A 23 -5.03 -9.33 -8.79
C LEU A 23 -4.96 -9.16 -10.31
N THR A 24 -5.38 -7.97 -10.74
CA THR A 24 -4.98 -7.39 -12.03
C THR A 24 -3.92 -6.33 -11.81
N VAL A 25 -3.05 -6.14 -12.79
CA VAL A 25 -2.02 -5.09 -12.79
C VAL A 25 -2.13 -4.23 -14.04
N SER A 26 -1.88 -2.95 -13.89
CA SER A 26 -1.69 -2.00 -14.99
C SER A 26 -0.44 -1.14 -14.75
N HIS A 27 0.31 -0.87 -15.83
CA HIS A 27 1.47 -0.01 -15.82
C HIS A 27 1.07 1.42 -16.20
N LYS A 28 1.22 2.35 -15.29
CA LYS A 28 0.92 3.78 -15.45
C LYS A 28 2.23 4.59 -15.44
N GLU A 29 2.16 5.85 -15.83
CA GLU A 29 3.34 6.71 -16.02
C GLU A 29 4.29 6.76 -14.82
N TYR A 30 3.75 6.72 -13.60
CA TYR A 30 4.55 6.89 -12.38
C TYR A 30 4.39 5.76 -11.38
N TYR A 31 3.57 4.73 -11.70
CA TYR A 31 3.29 3.64 -10.77
C TYR A 31 2.74 2.39 -11.45
N LEU A 32 2.87 1.27 -10.76
CA LEU A 32 2.10 0.06 -11.04
C LEU A 32 0.85 0.07 -10.18
N GLU A 33 -0.33 -0.15 -10.77
CA GLU A 33 -1.59 -0.23 -10.04
C GLU A 33 -2.12 -1.65 -10.03
N TYR A 34 -2.50 -2.12 -8.85
CA TYR A 34 -3.08 -3.43 -8.61
C TYR A 34 -4.49 -3.31 -8.07
N ARG A 35 -5.40 -4.13 -8.63
CA ARG A 35 -6.80 -4.21 -8.20
C ARG A 35 -7.23 -5.66 -8.08
N ASN A 36 -8.23 -5.90 -7.24
CA ASN A 36 -8.89 -7.21 -7.21
C ASN A 36 -9.54 -7.48 -8.56
N ILE A 37 -9.50 -8.74 -9.01
CA ILE A 37 -10.17 -9.17 -10.25
C ILE A 37 -11.68 -9.04 -10.11
N ASP A 38 -12.20 -9.45 -8.97
CA ASP A 38 -13.62 -9.31 -8.68
C ASP A 38 -13.86 -7.98 -7.98
N ASP A 39 -14.48 -7.02 -8.68
CA ASP A 39 -15.06 -5.82 -8.06
C ASP A 39 -16.19 -6.15 -7.07
N LYS A 40 -16.45 -7.43 -6.85
CA LYS A 40 -17.44 -7.88 -5.86
C LYS A 40 -16.87 -7.60 -4.47
N PRO A 41 -17.61 -6.88 -3.62
CA PRO A 41 -17.31 -6.89 -2.20
C PRO A 41 -17.29 -8.37 -1.79
N SER A 42 -16.18 -8.79 -1.18
CA SER A 42 -16.06 -10.17 -0.69
C SER A 42 -17.34 -10.52 0.06
N SER A 43 -17.88 -11.71 -0.19
CA SER A 43 -19.12 -12.20 0.42
C SER A 43 -19.10 -12.28 1.95
N LEU A 44 -17.97 -11.94 2.55
CA LEU A 44 -17.81 -11.69 3.98
C LEU A 44 -17.87 -10.16 4.18
N ASN A 45 -19.01 -9.70 4.67
CA ASN A 45 -19.33 -8.31 5.05
C ASN A 45 -18.45 -7.77 6.20
N THR A 46 -17.19 -8.10 6.24
CA THR A 46 -16.24 -7.58 7.23
C THR A 46 -15.27 -6.66 6.53
N ASP A 47 -15.35 -5.38 6.86
CA ASP A 47 -14.36 -4.41 6.43
C ASP A 47 -12.98 -4.84 6.94
N PRO A 48 -11.99 -5.05 6.07
CA PRO A 48 -10.70 -5.60 6.47
C PRO A 48 -9.85 -4.64 7.28
N VAL A 49 -10.21 -3.35 7.31
CA VAL A 49 -9.40 -2.31 7.93
C VAL A 49 -10.24 -1.42 8.82
N ILE A 50 -9.76 -1.19 10.04
CA ILE A 50 -10.31 -0.21 10.96
C ILE A 50 -9.22 0.83 11.25
N PHE A 51 -9.56 2.10 11.06
CA PHE A 51 -8.71 3.21 11.42
C PHE A 51 -9.53 4.27 12.17
N ASN A 52 -9.14 4.54 13.43
CA ASN A 52 -9.81 5.50 14.31
C ASN A 52 -11.35 5.31 14.34
N ASP A 53 -11.78 4.10 14.66
CA ASP A 53 -13.18 3.66 14.79
C ASP A 53 -14.01 3.72 13.48
N SER A 54 -13.36 3.93 12.34
CA SER A 54 -13.99 3.89 11.02
C SER A 54 -13.54 2.66 10.24
N SER A 55 -14.47 2.01 9.57
CA SER A 55 -14.23 0.83 8.74
C SER A 55 -13.90 1.19 7.31
N TYR A 56 -13.00 0.45 6.69
CA TYR A 56 -12.51 0.68 5.35
C TYR A 56 -12.35 -0.61 4.56
N THR A 57 -12.56 -0.52 3.26
CA THR A 57 -12.27 -1.57 2.28
C THR A 57 -11.15 -1.15 1.35
N VAL A 58 -10.38 -2.10 0.83
CA VAL A 58 -9.33 -1.82 -0.15
C VAL A 58 -9.97 -1.45 -1.49
N ASP A 59 -9.53 -0.34 -2.07
CA ASP A 59 -9.88 0.05 -3.44
C ASP A 59 -8.82 -0.44 -4.44
N ASN A 60 -7.56 -0.13 -4.16
CA ASN A 60 -6.40 -0.56 -4.94
C ASN A 60 -5.13 -0.43 -4.10
N PHE A 61 -4.02 -0.97 -4.60
CA PHE A 61 -2.71 -0.55 -4.13
C PHE A 61 -1.81 -0.21 -5.30
N ARG A 62 -0.86 0.68 -5.06
CA ARG A 62 0.08 1.19 -6.05
C ARG A 62 1.51 1.11 -5.56
N ILE A 63 2.41 0.85 -6.49
CA ILE A 63 3.85 0.86 -6.24
C ILE A 63 4.46 1.99 -7.04
N TYR A 64 5.03 2.95 -6.33
CA TYR A 64 5.72 4.10 -6.88
C TYR A 64 7.24 3.90 -6.83
N SER A 65 7.95 4.42 -7.81
CA SER A 65 9.41 4.52 -7.82
C SER A 65 9.80 5.86 -8.45
N PRO A 66 10.51 6.74 -7.69
CA PRO A 66 10.85 6.67 -6.27
C PRO A 66 9.66 6.86 -5.32
N SER A 67 9.88 6.76 -4.01
CA SER A 67 8.84 7.01 -2.99
C SER A 67 8.24 8.41 -3.10
N ILE A 68 6.95 8.54 -2.80
CA ILE A 68 6.28 9.85 -2.71
C ILE A 68 6.68 10.56 -1.42
N HIS A 69 6.68 9.84 -0.30
CA HIS A 69 7.13 10.37 0.97
C HIS A 69 8.66 10.52 1.02
N THR A 70 9.11 11.50 1.79
CA THR A 70 10.51 11.67 2.14
C THR A 70 10.71 11.48 3.63
N PHE A 71 11.80 10.83 4.01
CA PHE A 71 12.21 10.62 5.39
C PHE A 71 13.53 11.35 5.60
N ASN A 72 13.55 12.34 6.50
CA ASN A 72 14.69 13.24 6.70
C ASN A 72 15.19 13.88 5.38
N GLY A 73 14.27 14.24 4.49
CA GLY A 73 14.56 14.86 3.20
C GLY A 73 15.04 13.90 2.11
N LYS A 74 15.14 12.60 2.37
CA LYS A 74 15.56 11.59 1.40
C LYS A 74 14.38 10.72 0.94
N ARG A 75 14.35 10.37 -0.34
CA ARG A 75 13.41 9.40 -0.91
C ARG A 75 13.96 7.98 -0.80
N TYR A 76 13.06 7.02 -0.69
CA TYR A 76 13.38 5.60 -0.84
C TYR A 76 13.31 5.15 -2.29
N THR A 77 13.76 3.92 -2.55
CA THR A 77 13.69 3.28 -3.86
C THR A 77 12.27 3.26 -4.41
N GLY A 78 11.31 3.02 -3.52
CA GLY A 78 9.89 3.02 -3.87
C GLY A 78 9.00 3.16 -2.64
N GLU A 79 7.71 3.12 -2.90
CA GLU A 79 6.67 3.15 -1.87
C GLU A 79 5.46 2.38 -2.35
N LEU A 80 4.96 1.49 -1.50
CA LEU A 80 3.69 0.84 -1.70
C LEU A 80 2.62 1.66 -0.97
N ILE A 81 1.57 2.07 -1.69
CA ILE A 81 0.45 2.83 -1.15
C ILE A 81 -0.84 2.05 -1.37
N ILE A 82 -1.50 1.66 -0.27
CA ILE A 82 -2.80 0.99 -0.29
C ILE A 82 -3.87 2.05 -0.07
N THR A 83 -4.77 2.18 -1.04
CA THR A 83 -5.90 3.11 -0.98
C THR A 83 -7.14 2.39 -0.51
N HIS A 84 -7.78 2.95 0.49
CA HIS A 84 -9.01 2.42 1.07
C HIS A 84 -10.15 3.42 0.95
N LYS A 85 -11.38 2.89 0.85
CA LYS A 85 -12.64 3.63 0.83
C LYS A 85 -13.59 3.10 1.90
N GLY A 86 -14.67 3.81 2.18
CA GLY A 86 -15.72 3.40 3.14
C GLY A 86 -15.82 4.28 4.37
N GLY A 87 -14.73 4.88 4.82
CA GLY A 87 -14.74 5.83 5.93
C GLY A 87 -15.13 7.26 5.53
N PRO A 88 -15.08 8.22 6.47
CA PRO A 88 -15.45 9.61 6.22
C PRO A 88 -14.54 10.31 5.19
N ARG A 89 -13.35 9.77 4.98
CA ARG A 89 -12.37 10.14 3.94
C ARG A 89 -11.66 8.88 3.48
N ALA A 90 -11.02 8.91 2.32
CA ALA A 90 -10.14 7.83 1.93
C ALA A 90 -8.97 7.69 2.93
N LEU A 91 -8.52 6.47 3.16
CA LEU A 91 -7.33 6.16 3.97
C LEU A 91 -6.23 5.66 3.03
N MET A 92 -5.05 6.22 3.15
CA MET A 92 -3.85 5.76 2.43
C MET A 92 -2.83 5.19 3.41
N VAL A 93 -2.52 3.91 3.24
CA VAL A 93 -1.51 3.20 4.03
C VAL A 93 -0.24 3.07 3.19
N CYS A 94 0.85 3.65 3.67
CA CYS A 94 2.08 3.87 2.93
C CYS A 94 3.24 3.12 3.57
N ILE A 95 3.91 2.27 2.78
CA ILE A 95 5.01 1.42 3.23
C ILE A 95 6.23 1.70 2.34
N PRO A 96 7.36 2.16 2.93
CA PRO A 96 8.56 2.41 2.14
C PRO A 96 9.18 1.11 1.61
N LEU A 97 9.73 1.17 0.39
CA LEU A 97 10.45 0.07 -0.25
C LEU A 97 11.94 0.41 -0.37
N ARG A 98 12.81 -0.54 -0.02
CA ARG A 98 14.27 -0.39 -0.10
C ARG A 98 14.87 -1.53 -0.93
N LYS A 99 15.92 -1.22 -1.65
CA LYS A 99 16.76 -2.26 -2.25
C LYS A 99 17.61 -2.94 -1.19
N GLY A 100 17.71 -4.26 -1.24
CA GLY A 100 18.55 -5.01 -0.32
C GLY A 100 18.45 -6.51 -0.52
N SER A 101 19.35 -7.23 0.13
CA SER A 101 19.43 -8.70 0.06
C SER A 101 18.53 -9.42 1.07
N MET A 102 17.81 -8.71 1.92
CA MET A 102 16.93 -9.29 2.94
C MET A 102 15.52 -9.57 2.37
N VAL A 103 15.49 -10.26 1.23
CA VAL A 103 14.21 -10.73 0.67
C VAL A 103 13.69 -11.86 1.54
N THR A 104 12.49 -11.69 2.07
CA THR A 104 11.79 -12.72 2.85
C THR A 104 10.76 -13.44 1.98
N SER A 105 10.24 -14.57 2.44
CA SER A 105 9.11 -15.24 1.76
C SER A 105 7.91 -14.30 1.56
N ASN A 106 7.71 -13.36 2.48
CA ASN A 106 6.62 -12.38 2.40
C ASN A 106 6.84 -11.35 1.28
N THR A 107 8.10 -10.97 1.01
CA THR A 107 8.41 -10.00 -0.04
C THR A 107 8.64 -10.64 -1.41
N SER A 108 8.83 -11.95 -1.51
CA SER A 108 8.99 -12.66 -2.79
C SER A 108 7.76 -12.51 -3.71
N ASN A 109 6.56 -12.56 -3.13
CA ASN A 109 5.33 -12.31 -3.89
C ASN A 109 5.24 -10.86 -4.37
N LEU A 110 5.67 -9.90 -3.55
CA LEU A 110 5.74 -8.49 -3.95
C LEU A 110 6.72 -8.29 -5.12
N GLU A 111 7.86 -8.97 -5.10
CA GLU A 111 8.81 -8.95 -6.22
C GLU A 111 8.22 -9.53 -7.50
N SER A 112 7.49 -10.66 -7.38
CA SER A 112 6.79 -11.25 -8.51
C SER A 112 5.75 -10.29 -9.09
N LEU A 113 4.99 -9.61 -8.23
CA LEU A 113 4.04 -8.57 -8.66
C LEU A 113 4.74 -7.44 -9.42
N ILE A 114 5.84 -6.91 -8.89
CA ILE A 114 6.63 -5.84 -9.55
C ILE A 114 7.15 -6.35 -10.90
N SER A 115 7.75 -7.53 -10.92
CA SER A 115 8.31 -8.13 -12.14
C SER A 115 7.26 -8.31 -13.23
N GLU A 116 6.06 -8.76 -12.91
CA GLU A 116 4.97 -8.88 -13.88
C GLU A 116 4.49 -7.51 -14.35
N GLY A 117 4.38 -6.55 -13.43
CA GLY A 117 3.91 -5.20 -13.76
C GLY A 117 4.84 -4.44 -14.70
N VAL A 118 6.16 -4.51 -14.49
CA VAL A 118 7.13 -3.78 -15.31
C VAL A 118 7.31 -4.35 -16.72
N LYS A 119 6.88 -5.59 -16.98
CA LYS A 119 6.86 -6.19 -18.32
C LYS A 119 5.76 -5.62 -19.21
N LEU A 120 4.74 -5.01 -18.60
CA LEU A 120 3.60 -4.48 -19.34
C LEU A 120 3.98 -3.20 -20.07
N SER A 121 3.45 -3.04 -21.26
CA SER A 121 3.54 -1.76 -21.95
C SER A 121 2.71 -0.69 -21.23
N TYR A 122 3.19 0.52 -21.32
CA TYR A 122 2.57 1.68 -20.73
C TYR A 122 1.10 1.86 -21.21
N ASN A 123 0.19 2.10 -20.27
CA ASN A 123 -1.24 2.28 -20.52
C ASN A 123 -1.98 1.11 -21.20
N GLN A 124 -1.45 -0.09 -21.16
CA GLN A 124 -2.23 -1.27 -21.53
C GLN A 124 -3.44 -1.48 -20.61
N PRO A 125 -4.50 -2.14 -21.10
CA PRO A 125 -5.57 -2.62 -20.23
C PRO A 125 -5.01 -3.49 -19.08
N PRO A 126 -5.67 -3.51 -17.91
CA PRO A 126 -5.25 -4.34 -16.79
C PRO A 126 -5.15 -5.83 -17.19
N VAL A 127 -4.09 -6.48 -16.73
CA VAL A 127 -3.81 -7.89 -16.99
C VAL A 127 -3.86 -8.67 -15.68
N LYS A 128 -4.44 -9.88 -15.70
CA LYS A 128 -4.42 -10.78 -14.55
C LYS A 128 -2.99 -11.15 -14.20
N VAL A 129 -2.65 -11.05 -12.91
CA VAL A 129 -1.34 -11.47 -12.40
C VAL A 129 -1.39 -12.96 -12.07
N ASN A 130 -0.44 -13.71 -12.60
CA ASN A 130 -0.27 -15.13 -12.30
C ASN A 130 0.81 -15.29 -11.23
N LEU A 131 0.39 -15.42 -9.98
CA LEU A 131 1.29 -15.71 -8.86
C LEU A 131 1.35 -17.22 -8.61
N THR A 132 2.52 -17.69 -8.17
CA THR A 132 2.72 -19.09 -7.77
C THR A 132 2.09 -19.43 -6.43
N SER A 133 1.77 -18.42 -5.63
CA SER A 133 1.12 -18.54 -4.33
C SER A 133 0.11 -17.43 -4.11
N VAL A 134 -0.83 -17.67 -3.23
CA VAL A 134 -1.90 -16.72 -2.90
C VAL A 134 -1.31 -15.48 -2.23
N PHE A 135 -1.66 -14.31 -2.73
CA PHE A 135 -1.20 -13.03 -2.20
C PHE A 135 -2.20 -12.45 -1.20
N SER A 136 -1.67 -11.94 -0.09
CA SER A 136 -2.42 -11.12 0.86
C SER A 136 -1.55 -9.94 1.32
N LEU A 137 -2.14 -8.77 1.37
CA LEU A 137 -1.50 -7.58 1.93
C LEU A 137 -1.17 -7.76 3.43
N SER A 138 -1.91 -8.62 4.15
CA SER A 138 -1.60 -8.94 5.56
C SER A 138 -0.20 -9.49 5.78
N ASN A 139 0.39 -10.10 4.74
CA ASN A 139 1.73 -10.68 4.84
C ASN A 139 2.85 -9.62 4.75
N ILE A 140 2.54 -8.42 4.25
CA ILE A 140 3.54 -7.38 3.99
C ILE A 140 3.28 -6.07 4.73
N VAL A 141 2.05 -5.83 5.20
CA VAL A 141 1.73 -4.61 5.96
C VAL A 141 2.26 -4.75 7.38
N PRO A 142 3.12 -3.83 7.85
CA PRO A 142 3.61 -3.85 9.23
C PRO A 142 2.51 -3.48 10.23
N THR A 143 2.73 -3.78 11.49
CA THR A 143 1.77 -3.43 12.54
C THR A 143 2.08 -2.09 13.20
N LYS A 144 3.32 -1.83 13.54
CA LYS A 144 3.83 -0.60 14.20
C LYS A 144 5.36 -0.53 14.09
N PRO A 145 5.97 0.65 14.27
CA PRO A 145 5.36 1.99 14.42
C PRO A 145 4.97 2.62 13.08
N PHE A 146 4.06 3.59 13.14
CA PHE A 146 3.66 4.38 11.99
C PHE A 146 3.41 5.85 12.39
N TYR A 147 3.44 6.74 11.41
CA TYR A 147 2.99 8.13 11.50
C TYR A 147 1.59 8.25 10.94
N SER A 148 0.77 9.11 11.53
CA SER A 148 -0.54 9.44 10.97
C SER A 148 -0.70 10.93 10.80
N TYR A 149 -1.21 11.35 9.67
CA TYR A 149 -1.51 12.75 9.38
C TYR A 149 -2.61 12.86 8.32
N ARG A 150 -3.19 14.05 8.21
CA ARG A 150 -4.14 14.39 7.16
C ARG A 150 -3.46 15.26 6.10
N GLY A 151 -3.67 14.92 4.84
CA GLY A 151 -3.06 15.63 3.72
C GLY A 151 -3.87 15.51 2.44
N LYS A 152 -3.39 16.11 1.37
CA LYS A 152 -3.98 15.96 0.04
C LYS A 152 -3.52 14.65 -0.59
N SER A 153 -4.46 13.95 -1.25
CA SER A 153 -4.15 12.78 -2.07
C SER A 153 -3.16 13.16 -3.19
N PRO A 154 -2.14 12.32 -3.44
CA PRO A 154 -1.28 12.49 -4.62
C PRO A 154 -1.98 12.09 -5.92
N ILE A 155 -3.22 11.64 -5.84
CA ILE A 155 -4.01 11.11 -6.95
C ILE A 155 -5.22 11.99 -7.14
N ASN A 156 -5.56 12.33 -8.41
CA ASN A 156 -6.76 13.08 -8.73
C ASN A 156 -8.02 12.36 -8.16
N PRO A 157 -8.95 13.13 -7.58
CA PRO A 157 -9.09 14.60 -7.58
C PRO A 157 -8.33 15.34 -6.44
N CYS A 158 -7.27 14.80 -5.89
CA CYS A 158 -6.42 15.45 -4.87
C CYS A 158 -7.18 15.88 -3.59
N GLY A 159 -8.24 15.17 -3.24
CA GLY A 159 -9.03 15.40 -2.04
C GLY A 159 -8.23 15.19 -0.75
N LEU A 160 -8.82 15.61 0.39
CA LEU A 160 -8.25 15.34 1.71
C LEU A 160 -8.40 13.85 2.05
N VAL A 161 -7.30 13.25 2.48
CA VAL A 161 -7.21 11.85 2.89
C VAL A 161 -6.48 11.74 4.22
N ASP A 162 -6.75 10.68 4.95
CA ASP A 162 -5.99 10.31 6.12
C ASP A 162 -4.85 9.37 5.71
N PHE A 163 -3.65 9.61 6.23
CA PHE A 163 -2.47 8.82 5.95
C PHE A 163 -2.02 8.04 7.19
N VAL A 164 -1.67 6.78 6.97
CA VAL A 164 -0.86 5.94 7.85
C VAL A 164 0.44 5.66 7.10
N VAL A 165 1.57 6.15 7.60
CA VAL A 165 2.87 6.01 6.95
C VAL A 165 3.81 5.26 7.87
N PHE A 166 4.24 4.07 7.45
CA PHE A 166 5.17 3.27 8.22
C PHE A 166 6.57 3.87 8.22
N ASP A 167 7.26 3.73 9.36
CA ASP A 167 8.63 4.23 9.50
C ASP A 167 9.60 3.42 8.64
N GLN A 168 10.73 4.02 8.39
CA GLN A 168 11.84 3.44 7.63
C GLN A 168 12.34 2.10 8.21
N GLU A 169 12.16 1.86 9.50
CA GLU A 169 12.49 0.59 10.17
C GLU A 169 11.59 -0.55 9.69
N ASN A 170 10.42 -0.23 9.16
CA ASN A 170 9.44 -1.15 8.61
C ASN A 170 9.46 -1.20 7.08
N ALA A 171 10.51 -0.70 6.44
CA ALA A 171 10.63 -0.77 4.99
C ALA A 171 10.69 -2.22 4.52
N LEU A 172 9.92 -2.52 3.46
CA LEU A 172 10.02 -3.80 2.78
C LEU A 172 11.26 -3.82 1.89
N TYR A 173 11.99 -4.93 1.92
CA TYR A 173 13.16 -5.11 1.08
C TYR A 173 12.77 -5.82 -0.22
N ILE A 174 13.22 -5.26 -1.33
CA ILE A 174 13.06 -5.81 -2.67
C ILE A 174 14.46 -6.01 -3.28
N SER A 175 14.60 -7.00 -4.15
CA SER A 175 15.86 -7.25 -4.88
C SER A 175 16.21 -6.11 -5.85
N ASN A 176 17.39 -6.18 -6.43
CA ASN A 176 17.86 -5.19 -7.42
C ASN A 176 17.17 -5.36 -8.77
#